data_a9cd462409835fc61ee5cdf1901f2ff6
#
_entry.id   a9cd462409835fc61ee5cdf1901f2ff6
#
_cell.length_a   1.000
_cell.length_b   1.000
_cell.length_c   1.000
_cell.angle_alpha   90.00
_cell.angle_beta   90.00
_cell.angle_gamma   90.00
#
_symmetry.space_group_name_H-M   'P 1'
#
loop_
_entity.id
_entity.type
_entity.pdbx_description
1 polymer ?
#
loop_
_entity_poly.entity_id
_entity_poly.type
_entity_poly.pdbx_seq_one_letter_code
_entity_poly.pdbx_strand_id
1 'polypeptide(L)'
;ELEWKLKGKSYQEILANGGGILRTVKETRSIDEEELREQSLKRFKKSIKYGTTTIEIKSGYGLEEDTELKQLRVANWLKSLDLADTVVTFMGAHAFPEGLNKYEYVSEVIRMLPLAKDLAEYCDVFCEEGAFTVDESREILEAAKTLGFKLKIHADEFGDTGGGRLGAELGVVTADHLAGSSLETIKELSSSGVIGVLLPGTPFALLSDHYSPARKMIANNLPIALATDCNPNCYTESMQLIQQLAVFRMGMTPAEALVASTINAAFAIGKTDRGVISEGWRADLLICDIPDYRHLTYHFGVNHVEKVIIGGKIIDG
;
A
#
# COMPACT_ATOMS: atom_id res chain seq x y z
N GLU A 1 -7.88 -5.72 -19.65
CA GLU A 1 -7.33 -6.84 -18.85
C GLU A 1 -8.42 -7.59 -18.08
N LEU A 2 -9.42 -6.91 -17.48
CA LEU A 2 -10.51 -7.58 -16.76
C LEU A 2 -11.22 -8.63 -17.61
N GLU A 3 -11.53 -8.33 -18.88
CA GLU A 3 -12.13 -9.33 -19.80
C GLU A 3 -11.22 -10.55 -20.03
N TRP A 4 -9.91 -10.35 -20.01
CA TRP A 4 -8.97 -11.47 -20.16
C TRP A 4 -8.94 -12.35 -18.92
N LYS A 5 -8.96 -11.74 -17.73
CA LYS A 5 -9.09 -12.45 -16.45
C LYS A 5 -10.40 -13.27 -16.41
N LEU A 6 -11.53 -12.64 -16.78
CA LEU A 6 -12.83 -13.33 -16.84
C LEU A 6 -12.89 -14.47 -17.87
N LYS A 7 -12.06 -14.46 -18.91
CA LYS A 7 -11.87 -15.54 -19.86
C LYS A 7 -10.87 -16.61 -19.39
N GLY A 8 -10.41 -16.52 -18.13
CA GLY A 8 -9.50 -17.50 -17.53
C GLY A 8 -8.04 -17.36 -17.95
N LYS A 9 -7.62 -16.24 -18.55
CA LYS A 9 -6.20 -16.01 -18.83
C LYS A 9 -5.43 -15.81 -17.52
N SER A 10 -4.30 -16.49 -17.40
CA SER A 10 -3.37 -16.32 -16.30
C SER A 10 -2.70 -14.94 -16.33
N TYR A 11 -2.16 -14.52 -15.20
CA TYR A 11 -1.40 -13.27 -15.12
C TYR A 11 -0.20 -13.26 -16.09
N GLN A 12 0.48 -14.40 -16.25
CA GLN A 12 1.59 -14.54 -17.20
C GLN A 12 1.14 -14.37 -18.65
N GLU A 13 -0.04 -14.90 -19.02
CA GLU A 13 -0.60 -14.67 -20.36
C GLU A 13 -1.02 -13.22 -20.58
N ILE A 14 -1.47 -12.53 -19.54
CA ILE A 14 -1.79 -11.11 -19.59
C ILE A 14 -0.52 -10.28 -19.81
N LEU A 15 0.56 -10.57 -19.08
CA LEU A 15 1.86 -9.94 -19.27
C LEU A 15 2.41 -10.17 -20.69
N ALA A 16 2.39 -11.40 -21.18
CA ALA A 16 2.85 -11.75 -22.53
C ALA A 16 2.07 -11.04 -23.65
N ASN A 17 0.82 -10.61 -23.36
CA ASN A 17 -0.01 -9.81 -24.28
C ASN A 17 0.14 -8.29 -24.07
N GLY A 18 1.16 -7.84 -23.34
CA GLY A 18 1.47 -6.42 -23.11
C GLY A 18 0.58 -5.75 -22.08
N GLY A 19 -0.07 -6.53 -21.18
CA GLY A 19 -0.80 -6.03 -20.03
C GLY A 19 0.03 -6.04 -18.75
N GLY A 20 -0.63 -5.81 -17.61
CA GLY A 20 0.00 -5.83 -16.28
C GLY A 20 0.89 -4.62 -16.00
N ILE A 21 1.84 -4.81 -15.06
CA ILE A 21 2.68 -3.73 -14.54
C ILE A 21 3.50 -3.03 -15.62
N LEU A 22 4.05 -3.78 -16.60
CA LEU A 22 4.90 -3.21 -17.65
C LEU A 22 4.14 -2.26 -18.58
N ARG A 23 2.86 -2.49 -18.81
CA ARG A 23 2.00 -1.52 -19.52
C ARG A 23 1.92 -0.21 -18.75
N THR A 24 1.64 -0.26 -17.46
CA THR A 24 1.59 0.92 -16.61
C THR A 24 2.93 1.65 -16.57
N VAL A 25 4.04 0.92 -16.49
CA VAL A 25 5.39 1.49 -16.57
C VAL A 25 5.58 2.27 -17.86
N LYS A 26 5.22 1.70 -19.01
CA LYS A 26 5.31 2.37 -20.31
C LYS A 26 4.46 3.65 -20.36
N GLU A 27 3.25 3.60 -19.86
CA GLU A 27 2.35 4.76 -19.79
C GLU A 27 2.91 5.83 -18.83
N THR A 28 3.43 5.44 -17.65
CA THR A 28 4.02 6.35 -16.67
C THR A 28 5.31 7.01 -17.18
N ARG A 29 6.10 6.30 -17.97
CA ARG A 29 7.29 6.88 -18.61
C ARG A 29 6.93 7.93 -19.65
N SER A 30 5.89 7.68 -20.44
CA SER A 30 5.46 8.54 -21.54
C SER A 30 4.70 9.80 -21.14
N ILE A 31 4.00 9.77 -19.99
CA ILE A 31 3.21 10.91 -19.51
C ILE A 31 4.13 12.01 -18.99
N ASP A 32 3.84 13.27 -19.26
CA ASP A 32 4.57 14.38 -18.65
C ASP A 32 4.19 14.58 -17.17
N GLU A 33 5.02 15.33 -16.46
CA GLU A 33 4.85 15.50 -15.01
C GLU A 33 3.58 16.27 -14.66
N GLU A 34 3.17 17.24 -15.48
CA GLU A 34 1.97 18.05 -15.23
C GLU A 34 0.69 17.23 -15.41
N GLU A 35 0.60 16.43 -16.47
CA GLU A 35 -0.54 15.53 -16.67
C GLU A 35 -0.60 14.47 -15.58
N LEU A 36 0.56 13.94 -15.13
CA LEU A 36 0.62 13.01 -14.00
C LEU A 36 0.11 13.66 -12.70
N ARG A 37 0.45 14.94 -12.46
CA ARG A 37 -0.08 15.72 -11.33
C ARG A 37 -1.60 15.86 -11.38
N GLU A 38 -2.15 16.23 -12.52
CA GLU A 38 -3.60 16.39 -12.68
C GLU A 38 -4.36 15.08 -12.44
N GLN A 39 -3.90 13.99 -13.03
CA GLN A 39 -4.52 12.67 -12.85
C GLN A 39 -4.42 12.20 -11.40
N SER A 40 -3.26 12.40 -10.76
CA SER A 40 -3.04 12.02 -9.37
C SER A 40 -3.90 12.86 -8.42
N LEU A 41 -4.06 14.16 -8.67
CA LEU A 41 -4.91 15.03 -7.86
C LEU A 41 -6.38 14.61 -7.90
N LYS A 42 -6.89 14.15 -9.06
CA LYS A 42 -8.26 13.66 -9.18
C LYS A 42 -8.51 12.45 -8.27
N ARG A 43 -7.58 11.48 -8.27
CA ARG A 43 -7.64 10.28 -7.41
C ARG A 43 -7.45 10.64 -5.94
N PHE A 44 -6.51 11.53 -5.64
CA PHE A 44 -6.24 12.03 -4.29
C PHE A 44 -7.48 12.68 -3.67
N LYS A 45 -8.13 13.60 -4.38
CA LYS A 45 -9.39 14.21 -3.94
C LYS A 45 -10.50 13.20 -3.75
N LYS A 46 -10.57 12.18 -4.61
CA LYS A 46 -11.57 11.14 -4.50
C LYS A 46 -11.37 10.28 -3.25
N SER A 47 -10.11 9.94 -2.92
CA SER A 47 -9.80 9.25 -1.65
C SER A 47 -10.26 10.05 -0.43
N ILE A 48 -10.06 11.37 -0.44
CA ILE A 48 -10.53 12.25 0.63
C ILE A 48 -12.07 12.21 0.74
N LYS A 49 -12.80 12.26 -0.38
CA LYS A 49 -14.26 12.14 -0.39
C LYS A 49 -14.78 10.81 0.18
N TYR A 50 -13.98 9.76 0.10
CA TYR A 50 -14.28 8.47 0.73
C TYR A 50 -13.81 8.38 2.20
N GLY A 51 -13.26 9.48 2.76
CA GLY A 51 -12.92 9.59 4.17
C GLY A 51 -11.45 9.36 4.50
N THR A 52 -10.56 9.30 3.51
CA THR A 52 -9.13 9.16 3.78
C THR A 52 -8.52 10.50 4.13
N THR A 53 -7.94 10.63 5.32
CA THR A 53 -7.34 11.86 5.85
C THR A 53 -5.81 11.84 5.86
N THR A 54 -5.22 10.66 5.76
CA THR A 54 -3.78 10.46 5.65
C THR A 54 -3.51 9.40 4.58
N ILE A 55 -2.59 9.68 3.65
CA ILE A 55 -2.36 8.86 2.46
C ILE A 55 -0.87 8.54 2.34
N GLU A 56 -0.52 7.29 2.17
CA GLU A 56 0.79 6.88 1.66
C GLU A 56 0.75 6.81 0.15
N ILE A 57 1.76 7.39 -0.51
CA ILE A 57 1.95 7.33 -1.95
C ILE A 57 3.29 6.65 -2.23
N LYS A 58 3.26 5.56 -2.98
CA LYS A 58 4.44 4.81 -3.38
C LYS A 58 4.79 5.08 -4.86
N SER A 59 6.08 5.16 -5.20
CA SER A 59 6.56 5.05 -6.58
C SER A 59 6.53 3.58 -7.04
N GLY A 60 7.27 3.20 -8.07
CA GLY A 60 7.41 1.80 -8.48
C GLY A 60 6.81 1.48 -9.84
N TYR A 61 6.39 2.49 -10.58
CA TYR A 61 5.92 2.35 -11.96
C TYR A 61 6.79 3.08 -12.98
N GLY A 62 8.01 3.47 -12.58
CA GLY A 62 9.02 4.01 -13.48
C GLY A 62 10.02 2.96 -13.92
N LEU A 63 10.53 2.21 -12.95
CA LEU A 63 11.57 1.20 -13.10
C LEU A 63 12.81 1.75 -13.83
N GLU A 64 13.05 3.05 -13.66
CA GLU A 64 14.22 3.81 -14.12
C GLU A 64 14.29 5.13 -13.33
N GLU A 65 15.48 5.72 -13.22
CA GLU A 65 15.76 6.87 -12.36
C GLU A 65 14.82 8.06 -12.61
N ASP A 66 14.77 8.56 -13.84
CA ASP A 66 14.01 9.78 -14.17
C ASP A 66 12.53 9.67 -13.84
N THR A 67 11.93 8.50 -14.11
CA THR A 67 10.50 8.27 -13.92
C THR A 67 10.16 7.94 -12.47
N GLU A 68 10.99 7.21 -11.74
CA GLU A 68 10.82 7.01 -10.29
C GLU A 68 10.88 8.35 -9.56
N LEU A 69 11.88 9.18 -9.85
CA LEU A 69 11.99 10.52 -9.26
C LEU A 69 10.83 11.44 -9.67
N LYS A 70 10.32 11.34 -10.91
CA LYS A 70 9.11 12.04 -11.36
C LYS A 70 7.92 11.70 -10.48
N GLN A 71 7.66 10.41 -10.21
CA GLN A 71 6.57 9.98 -9.33
C GLN A 71 6.73 10.53 -7.91
N LEU A 72 7.95 10.48 -7.34
CA LEU A 72 8.23 11.03 -6.01
C LEU A 72 8.03 12.56 -5.97
N ARG A 73 8.41 13.30 -7.02
CA ARG A 73 8.15 14.74 -7.11
C ARG A 73 6.66 15.05 -7.15
N VAL A 74 5.87 14.27 -7.92
CA VAL A 74 4.40 14.41 -7.96
C VAL A 74 3.78 14.09 -6.60
N ALA A 75 4.24 13.06 -5.89
CA ALA A 75 3.78 12.75 -4.55
C ALA A 75 4.07 13.89 -3.55
N ASN A 76 5.27 14.49 -3.62
CA ASN A 76 5.61 15.64 -2.79
C ASN A 76 4.84 16.91 -3.17
N TRP A 77 4.53 17.10 -4.46
CA TRP A 77 3.63 18.19 -4.86
C TRP A 77 2.23 17.99 -4.27
N LEU A 78 1.65 16.79 -4.31
CA LEU A 78 0.38 16.50 -3.63
C LEU A 78 0.45 16.76 -2.12
N LYS A 79 1.55 16.36 -1.47
CA LYS A 79 1.82 16.66 -0.06
C LYS A 79 1.82 18.17 0.22
N SER A 80 2.37 18.97 -0.69
CA SER A 80 2.45 20.44 -0.54
C SER A 80 1.09 21.15 -0.66
N LEU A 81 0.06 20.49 -1.18
CA LEU A 81 -1.29 21.06 -1.28
C LEU A 81 -2.04 21.11 0.05
N ASP A 82 -1.54 20.42 1.08
CA ASP A 82 -2.12 20.37 2.45
C ASP A 82 -3.62 19.98 2.47
N LEU A 83 -4.07 19.20 1.48
CA LEU A 83 -5.45 18.68 1.40
C LEU A 83 -5.66 17.45 2.27
N ALA A 84 -4.62 16.63 2.45
CA ALA A 84 -4.53 15.50 3.37
C ALA A 84 -3.06 15.29 3.73
N ASP A 85 -2.78 14.73 4.91
CA ASP A 85 -1.39 14.41 5.25
C ASP A 85 -0.88 13.29 4.34
N THR A 86 0.35 13.43 3.86
CA THR A 86 0.91 12.53 2.85
C THR A 86 2.27 12.03 3.28
N VAL A 87 2.45 10.72 3.17
CA VAL A 87 3.72 10.02 3.37
C VAL A 87 4.19 9.48 2.02
N VAL A 88 5.47 9.65 1.70
CA VAL A 88 6.03 9.25 0.40
C VAL A 88 6.98 8.07 0.60
N THR A 89 6.81 7.04 -0.24
CA THR A 89 7.59 5.81 -0.21
C THR A 89 8.23 5.57 -1.57
N PHE A 90 9.54 5.37 -1.58
CA PHE A 90 10.28 4.92 -2.76
C PHE A 90 10.11 3.40 -2.90
N MET A 91 9.67 2.94 -4.05
CA MET A 91 9.47 1.52 -4.38
C MET A 91 10.04 1.16 -5.75
N GLY A 92 11.25 1.63 -6.09
CA GLY A 92 11.90 1.28 -7.36
C GLY A 92 12.07 -0.23 -7.55
N ALA A 93 12.12 -1.00 -6.46
CA ALA A 93 12.16 -2.46 -6.47
C ALA A 93 10.76 -3.10 -6.52
N HIS A 94 9.94 -2.73 -7.51
CA HIS A 94 8.57 -3.23 -7.68
C HIS A 94 8.47 -4.35 -8.73
N ALA A 95 9.19 -4.21 -9.82
CA ALA A 95 9.28 -5.22 -10.88
C ALA A 95 10.62 -5.07 -11.61
N PHE A 96 10.93 -6.01 -12.48
CA PHE A 96 12.09 -5.90 -13.37
C PHE A 96 11.69 -5.27 -14.71
N PRO A 97 12.43 -4.24 -15.18
CA PRO A 97 12.18 -3.66 -16.49
C PRO A 97 12.62 -4.62 -17.61
N GLU A 98 12.01 -4.50 -18.78
CA GLU A 98 12.45 -5.23 -19.96
C GLU A 98 13.86 -4.81 -20.38
N GLY A 99 14.68 -5.77 -20.78
CA GLY A 99 16.00 -5.53 -21.38
C GLY A 99 17.16 -5.40 -20.40
N LEU A 100 16.92 -5.36 -19.09
CA LEU A 100 17.96 -5.45 -18.06
C LEU A 100 17.94 -6.82 -17.38
N ASN A 101 19.13 -7.33 -17.03
CA ASN A 101 19.17 -8.50 -16.15
C ASN A 101 18.90 -8.08 -14.69
N LYS A 102 18.48 -9.04 -13.87
CA LYS A 102 18.09 -8.79 -12.47
C LYS A 102 19.18 -8.13 -11.65
N TYR A 103 20.41 -8.60 -11.77
CA TYR A 103 21.56 -8.09 -11.02
C TYR A 103 21.87 -6.62 -11.38
N GLU A 104 21.83 -6.29 -12.66
CA GLU A 104 22.01 -4.90 -13.12
C GLU A 104 20.93 -4.00 -12.55
N TYR A 105 19.67 -4.47 -12.53
CA TYR A 105 18.57 -3.66 -12.01
C TYR A 105 18.60 -3.48 -10.49
N VAL A 106 19.01 -4.49 -9.71
CA VAL A 106 19.25 -4.33 -8.25
C VAL A 106 20.26 -3.22 -7.99
N SER A 107 21.38 -3.23 -8.74
CA SER A 107 22.40 -2.18 -8.66
C SER A 107 21.85 -0.80 -9.06
N GLU A 108 20.95 -0.75 -10.05
CA GLU A 108 20.26 0.48 -10.46
C GLU A 108 19.37 1.03 -9.33
N VAL A 109 18.55 0.16 -8.71
CA VAL A 109 17.69 0.55 -7.58
C VAL A 109 18.52 1.12 -6.42
N ILE A 110 19.63 0.45 -6.07
CA ILE A 110 20.54 0.93 -5.01
C ILE A 110 21.12 2.30 -5.37
N ARG A 111 21.47 2.52 -6.65
CA ARG A 111 22.00 3.80 -7.11
C ARG A 111 20.96 4.93 -7.08
N MET A 112 19.67 4.61 -7.22
CA MET A 112 18.57 5.58 -7.08
C MET A 112 18.33 6.01 -5.61
N LEU A 113 18.67 5.19 -4.62
CA LEU A 113 18.36 5.47 -3.21
C LEU A 113 18.85 6.84 -2.70
N PRO A 114 20.11 7.26 -2.95
CA PRO A 114 20.57 8.59 -2.52
C PRO A 114 19.75 9.73 -3.10
N LEU A 115 19.28 9.59 -4.35
CA LEU A 115 18.49 10.59 -5.06
C LEU A 115 17.04 10.64 -4.54
N ALA A 116 16.51 9.48 -4.16
CA ALA A 116 15.17 9.36 -3.60
C ALA A 116 15.08 9.81 -2.13
N LYS A 117 16.21 9.89 -1.40
CA LYS A 117 16.25 10.12 0.04
C LYS A 117 15.58 11.43 0.47
N ASP A 118 15.80 12.50 -0.30
CA ASP A 118 15.20 13.80 0.01
C ASP A 118 13.71 13.89 -0.38
N LEU A 119 13.22 12.90 -1.14
CA LEU A 119 11.86 12.85 -1.66
C LEU A 119 10.97 11.82 -0.98
N ALA A 120 11.56 10.84 -0.26
CA ALA A 120 10.81 9.74 0.35
C ALA A 120 11.28 9.45 1.78
N GLU A 121 10.35 9.10 2.65
CA GLU A 121 10.61 8.74 4.05
C GLU A 121 10.89 7.23 4.20
N TYR A 122 10.30 6.43 3.31
CA TYR A 122 10.34 4.98 3.33
C TYR A 122 10.94 4.41 2.04
N CYS A 123 11.54 3.23 2.15
CA CYS A 123 11.89 2.37 1.02
C CYS A 123 11.15 1.05 1.15
N ASP A 124 10.57 0.59 0.04
CA ASP A 124 9.77 -0.61 -0.06
C ASP A 124 10.27 -1.51 -1.20
N VAL A 125 10.17 -2.82 -1.03
CA VAL A 125 10.61 -3.83 -2.02
C VAL A 125 9.53 -4.88 -2.18
N PHE A 126 9.25 -5.32 -3.40
CA PHE A 126 8.37 -6.44 -3.68
C PHE A 126 9.15 -7.76 -3.67
N CYS A 127 9.15 -8.43 -2.53
CA CYS A 127 9.81 -9.71 -2.31
C CYS A 127 8.84 -10.86 -2.58
N GLU A 128 8.84 -11.38 -3.81
CA GLU A 128 7.92 -12.43 -4.24
C GLU A 128 8.50 -13.27 -5.38
N GLU A 129 7.96 -14.46 -5.61
CA GLU A 129 8.32 -15.27 -6.76
C GLU A 129 8.00 -14.54 -8.07
N GLY A 130 8.99 -14.44 -8.94
CA GLY A 130 8.87 -13.67 -10.19
C GLY A 130 9.20 -12.19 -10.07
N ALA A 131 9.32 -11.64 -8.86
CA ALA A 131 9.84 -10.33 -8.54
C ALA A 131 11.23 -10.43 -7.87
N PHE A 132 11.48 -9.73 -6.78
CA PHE A 132 12.78 -9.76 -6.08
C PHE A 132 12.86 -10.95 -5.12
N THR A 133 13.98 -11.65 -5.13
CA THR A 133 14.31 -12.70 -4.17
C THR A 133 14.58 -12.12 -2.79
N VAL A 134 14.62 -12.99 -1.75
CA VAL A 134 14.98 -12.60 -0.38
C VAL A 134 16.35 -11.93 -0.33
N ASP A 135 17.34 -12.46 -1.05
CA ASP A 135 18.70 -11.91 -1.05
C ASP A 135 18.78 -10.56 -1.75
N GLU A 136 18.15 -10.41 -2.93
CA GLU A 136 18.05 -9.12 -3.65
C GLU A 136 17.29 -8.07 -2.82
N SER A 137 16.21 -8.46 -2.17
CA SER A 137 15.42 -7.59 -1.28
C SER A 137 16.23 -7.15 -0.06
N ARG A 138 17.00 -8.05 0.53
CA ARG A 138 17.91 -7.76 1.63
C ARG A 138 18.95 -6.72 1.24
N GLU A 139 19.62 -6.92 0.11
CA GLU A 139 20.66 -6.01 -0.39
C GLU A 139 20.11 -4.58 -0.54
N ILE A 140 18.95 -4.44 -1.15
CA ILE A 140 18.31 -3.12 -1.36
C ILE A 140 17.88 -2.50 -0.02
N LEU A 141 17.21 -3.26 0.86
CA LEU A 141 16.69 -2.74 2.12
C LEU A 141 17.82 -2.38 3.10
N GLU A 142 18.92 -3.14 3.14
CA GLU A 142 20.09 -2.79 3.96
C GLU A 142 20.78 -1.53 3.44
N ALA A 143 20.90 -1.37 2.12
CA ALA A 143 21.41 -0.14 1.52
C ALA A 143 20.51 1.06 1.87
N ALA A 144 19.19 0.91 1.77
CA ALA A 144 18.22 1.94 2.15
C ALA A 144 18.32 2.29 3.65
N LYS A 145 18.46 1.28 4.52
CA LYS A 145 18.64 1.47 5.97
C LYS A 145 19.88 2.31 6.29
N THR A 146 20.98 2.04 5.59
CA THR A 146 22.24 2.79 5.76
C THR A 146 22.08 4.27 5.42
N LEU A 147 21.22 4.59 4.48
CA LEU A 147 20.86 5.97 4.10
C LEU A 147 19.78 6.59 5.01
N GLY A 148 19.28 5.83 6.00
CA GLY A 148 18.31 6.31 6.97
C GLY A 148 16.86 6.29 6.49
N PHE A 149 16.52 5.48 5.47
CA PHE A 149 15.11 5.18 5.17
C PHE A 149 14.51 4.31 6.27
N LYS A 150 13.23 4.52 6.55
CA LYS A 150 12.40 3.51 7.20
C LYS A 150 12.04 2.45 6.18
N LEU A 151 12.00 1.19 6.60
CA LEU A 151 11.85 0.06 5.69
C LEU A 151 10.42 -0.46 5.67
N LYS A 152 9.97 -0.89 4.50
CA LYS A 152 8.74 -1.64 4.27
C LYS A 152 9.04 -2.81 3.33
N ILE A 153 8.12 -3.78 3.26
CA ILE A 153 8.24 -4.91 2.33
C ILE A 153 6.86 -5.39 1.88
N HIS A 154 6.65 -5.56 0.58
CA HIS A 154 5.57 -6.37 0.03
C HIS A 154 6.05 -7.81 0.03
N ALA A 155 5.32 -8.70 0.69
CA ALA A 155 5.79 -10.06 0.92
C ALA A 155 4.65 -11.07 0.99
N ASP A 156 4.95 -12.29 0.60
CA ASP A 156 4.08 -13.45 0.75
C ASP A 156 2.67 -13.20 0.17
N GLU A 157 2.58 -12.50 -0.96
CA GLU A 157 1.28 -12.21 -1.62
C GLU A 157 0.68 -13.47 -2.21
N PHE A 158 1.50 -14.30 -2.84
CA PHE A 158 1.05 -15.53 -3.49
C PHE A 158 1.46 -16.80 -2.73
N GLY A 159 2.55 -16.76 -1.96
CA GLY A 159 3.06 -17.88 -1.18
C GLY A 159 4.04 -17.44 -0.09
N ASP A 160 4.38 -18.33 0.86
CA ASP A 160 5.43 -18.08 1.86
C ASP A 160 6.81 -18.18 1.18
N THR A 161 7.28 -17.07 0.63
CA THR A 161 8.55 -16.99 -0.10
C THR A 161 9.72 -16.57 0.80
N GLY A 162 9.46 -16.29 2.08
CA GLY A 162 10.42 -15.82 3.05
C GLY A 162 10.55 -14.32 3.15
N GLY A 163 9.79 -13.56 2.36
CA GLY A 163 9.76 -12.09 2.41
C GLY A 163 9.28 -11.57 3.76
N GLY A 164 8.22 -12.17 4.32
CA GLY A 164 7.73 -11.82 5.65
C GLY A 164 8.78 -12.06 6.75
N ARG A 165 9.54 -13.15 6.68
CA ARG A 165 10.64 -13.42 7.62
C ARG A 165 11.78 -12.42 7.49
N LEU A 166 12.14 -12.07 6.25
CA LEU A 166 13.11 -11.01 6.00
C LEU A 166 12.66 -9.69 6.63
N GLY A 167 11.38 -9.36 6.48
CA GLY A 167 10.78 -8.17 7.11
C GLY A 167 10.91 -8.18 8.63
N ALA A 168 10.64 -9.31 9.27
CA ALA A 168 10.82 -9.49 10.72
C ALA A 168 12.29 -9.33 11.14
N GLU A 169 13.22 -9.91 10.39
CA GLU A 169 14.66 -9.86 10.65
C GLU A 169 15.22 -8.44 10.52
N LEU A 170 14.86 -7.71 9.49
CA LEU A 170 15.34 -6.35 9.26
C LEU A 170 14.64 -5.31 10.14
N GLY A 171 13.54 -5.70 10.81
CA GLY A 171 12.71 -4.81 11.62
C GLY A 171 12.03 -3.74 10.76
N VAL A 172 11.39 -4.15 9.66
CA VAL A 172 10.63 -3.23 8.82
C VAL A 172 9.44 -2.66 9.59
N VAL A 173 8.97 -1.49 9.19
CA VAL A 173 7.78 -0.88 9.83
C VAL A 173 6.53 -1.67 9.46
N THR A 174 6.39 -2.03 8.18
CA THR A 174 5.26 -2.83 7.70
C THR A 174 5.70 -3.95 6.77
N ALA A 175 4.94 -5.05 6.80
CA ALA A 175 4.95 -6.08 5.78
C ALA A 175 3.54 -6.13 5.16
N ASP A 176 3.48 -5.91 3.85
CA ASP A 176 2.24 -5.70 3.11
C ASP A 176 1.82 -7.01 2.41
N HIS A 177 0.51 -7.26 2.20
CA HIS A 177 -0.17 -8.45 1.68
C HIS A 177 -0.24 -9.62 2.67
N LEU A 178 0.79 -10.41 2.83
CA LEU A 178 0.90 -11.55 3.75
C LEU A 178 -0.17 -12.64 3.56
N ALA A 179 -0.72 -12.80 2.34
CA ALA A 179 -1.78 -13.77 2.09
C ALA A 179 -1.27 -15.22 2.18
N GLY A 180 -0.03 -15.46 1.78
CA GLY A 180 0.66 -16.75 1.83
C GLY A 180 1.43 -17.03 3.09
N SER A 181 1.55 -16.08 4.02
CA SER A 181 2.40 -16.22 5.20
C SER A 181 2.03 -17.40 6.09
N SER A 182 3.01 -18.20 6.47
CA SER A 182 2.86 -19.30 7.42
C SER A 182 2.60 -18.79 8.84
N LEU A 183 2.13 -19.69 9.71
CA LEU A 183 1.96 -19.36 11.13
C LEU A 183 3.28 -18.97 11.80
N GLU A 184 4.39 -19.52 11.38
CA GLU A 184 5.72 -19.23 11.88
C GLU A 184 6.12 -17.80 11.50
N THR A 185 5.98 -17.43 10.23
CA THR A 185 6.21 -16.08 9.73
C THR A 185 5.34 -15.04 10.45
N ILE A 186 4.06 -15.33 10.69
CA ILE A 186 3.15 -14.45 11.45
C ILE A 186 3.66 -14.21 12.87
N LYS A 187 4.18 -15.24 13.56
CA LYS A 187 4.74 -15.12 14.91
C LYS A 187 6.03 -14.32 14.94
N GLU A 188 6.90 -14.50 13.95
CA GLU A 188 8.15 -13.74 13.81
C GLU A 188 7.85 -12.25 13.59
N LEU A 189 6.95 -11.90 12.67
CA LEU A 189 6.49 -10.53 12.44
C LEU A 189 5.90 -9.90 13.71
N SER A 190 5.04 -10.64 14.43
CA SER A 190 4.47 -10.17 15.70
C SER A 190 5.54 -9.88 16.74
N SER A 191 6.53 -10.79 16.88
CA SER A 191 7.59 -10.65 17.87
C SER A 191 8.55 -9.51 17.57
N SER A 192 8.69 -9.14 16.30
CA SER A 192 9.57 -8.06 15.83
C SER A 192 8.90 -6.69 15.84
N GLY A 193 7.61 -6.61 16.21
CA GLY A 193 6.85 -5.36 16.24
C GLY A 193 6.46 -4.80 14.87
N VAL A 194 6.52 -5.64 13.83
CA VAL A 194 6.10 -5.29 12.47
C VAL A 194 4.57 -5.20 12.42
N ILE A 195 4.04 -4.28 11.63
CA ILE A 195 2.59 -4.18 11.36
C ILE A 195 2.29 -4.87 10.02
N GLY A 196 1.35 -5.81 10.02
CA GLY A 196 0.85 -6.41 8.79
C GLY A 196 -0.15 -5.49 8.10
N VAL A 197 0.12 -5.03 6.89
CA VAL A 197 -0.83 -4.24 6.10
C VAL A 197 -1.56 -5.17 5.14
N LEU A 198 -2.85 -5.37 5.37
CA LEU A 198 -3.65 -6.29 4.59
C LEU A 198 -4.43 -5.53 3.51
N LEU A 199 -4.43 -6.08 2.30
CA LEU A 199 -4.87 -5.44 1.07
C LEU A 199 -5.98 -6.26 0.38
N PRO A 200 -7.17 -6.44 1.00
CA PRO A 200 -8.20 -7.35 0.49
C PRO A 200 -8.80 -6.93 -0.86
N GLY A 201 -8.56 -5.70 -1.30
CA GLY A 201 -8.93 -5.24 -2.64
C GLY A 201 -8.18 -5.96 -3.75
N THR A 202 -6.92 -6.32 -3.52
CA THR A 202 -6.04 -6.96 -4.50
C THR A 202 -6.52 -8.37 -4.89
N PRO A 203 -6.71 -9.34 -3.97
CA PRO A 203 -7.28 -10.63 -4.33
C PRO A 203 -8.70 -10.51 -4.92
N PHE A 204 -9.52 -9.57 -4.44
CA PHE A 204 -10.82 -9.32 -5.03
C PHE A 204 -10.72 -8.92 -6.51
N ALA A 205 -9.85 -7.97 -6.86
CA ALA A 205 -9.62 -7.52 -8.24
C ALA A 205 -8.94 -8.58 -9.11
N LEU A 206 -8.18 -9.49 -8.51
CA LEU A 206 -7.55 -10.63 -9.18
C LEU A 206 -8.51 -11.82 -9.37
N LEU A 207 -9.74 -11.75 -8.85
CA LEU A 207 -10.70 -12.85 -8.82
C LEU A 207 -10.17 -14.07 -8.06
N SER A 208 -9.36 -13.84 -7.04
CA SER A 208 -8.76 -14.85 -6.19
C SER A 208 -9.56 -15.05 -4.90
N ASP A 209 -9.61 -16.27 -4.41
CA ASP A 209 -10.13 -16.60 -3.08
C ASP A 209 -9.04 -16.64 -2.00
N HIS A 210 -7.79 -16.35 -2.38
CA HIS A 210 -6.64 -16.37 -1.49
C HIS A 210 -6.47 -15.02 -0.79
N TYR A 211 -7.04 -14.92 0.41
CA TYR A 211 -6.97 -13.72 1.26
C TYR A 211 -6.03 -13.93 2.45
N SER A 212 -5.44 -12.84 2.93
CA SER A 212 -4.59 -12.85 4.12
C SER A 212 -5.34 -13.43 5.33
N PRO A 213 -4.70 -14.32 6.12
CA PRO A 213 -5.34 -15.04 7.22
C PRO A 213 -5.50 -14.16 8.48
N ALA A 214 -6.29 -13.07 8.38
CA ALA A 214 -6.43 -12.05 9.42
C ALA A 214 -6.78 -12.63 10.80
N ARG A 215 -7.65 -13.65 10.86
CA ARG A 215 -7.99 -14.30 12.14
C ARG A 215 -6.80 -14.96 12.83
N LYS A 216 -5.91 -15.61 12.03
CA LYS A 216 -4.68 -16.21 12.57
C LYS A 216 -3.69 -15.13 13.03
N MET A 217 -3.58 -14.02 12.28
CA MET A 217 -2.71 -12.90 12.62
C MET A 217 -3.15 -12.24 13.93
N ILE A 218 -4.44 -11.91 14.08
CA ILE A 218 -5.03 -11.35 15.31
C ILE A 218 -4.82 -12.29 16.49
N ALA A 219 -5.08 -13.59 16.31
CA ALA A 219 -4.90 -14.59 17.35
C ALA A 219 -3.43 -14.76 17.82
N ASN A 220 -2.48 -14.34 17.00
CA ASN A 220 -1.04 -14.33 17.33
C ASN A 220 -0.50 -12.93 17.64
N ASN A 221 -1.38 -11.95 17.93
CA ASN A 221 -1.05 -10.58 18.32
C ASN A 221 -0.24 -9.81 17.27
N LEU A 222 -0.33 -10.16 15.99
CA LEU A 222 0.22 -9.32 14.92
C LEU A 222 -0.70 -8.11 14.73
N PRO A 223 -0.21 -6.87 14.92
CA PRO A 223 -1.00 -5.69 14.62
C PRO A 223 -1.35 -5.65 13.13
N ILE A 224 -2.61 -5.41 12.81
CA ILE A 224 -3.10 -5.34 11.43
C ILE A 224 -3.49 -3.92 11.09
N ALA A 225 -3.03 -3.43 9.95
CA ALA A 225 -3.56 -2.26 9.25
C ALA A 225 -4.27 -2.70 7.97
N LEU A 226 -5.17 -1.86 7.46
CA LEU A 226 -5.84 -2.03 6.17
C LEU A 226 -5.47 -0.87 5.24
N ALA A 227 -5.29 -1.16 3.96
CA ALA A 227 -5.08 -0.16 2.93
C ALA A 227 -5.76 -0.55 1.60
N THR A 228 -5.92 0.42 0.70
CA THR A 228 -6.61 0.22 -0.58
C THR A 228 -5.79 -0.52 -1.61
N ASP A 229 -4.47 -0.39 -1.55
CA ASP A 229 -3.59 -0.79 -2.65
C ASP A 229 -4.08 -0.24 -4.00
N CYS A 230 -4.45 1.06 -3.99
CA CYS A 230 -5.03 1.72 -5.16
C CYS A 230 -4.00 1.83 -6.28
N ASN A 231 -4.08 0.91 -7.22
CA ASN A 231 -3.21 0.81 -8.38
C ASN A 231 -4.02 0.38 -9.62
N PRO A 232 -3.43 0.35 -10.83
CA PRO A 232 -4.17 -0.03 -12.04
C PRO A 232 -4.81 -1.43 -12.02
N ASN A 233 -4.31 -2.33 -11.17
CA ASN A 233 -4.83 -3.68 -11.02
C ASN A 233 -5.93 -3.79 -9.94
N CYS A 234 -5.83 -2.94 -8.89
CA CYS A 234 -6.79 -2.81 -7.80
C CYS A 234 -7.26 -1.36 -7.70
N TYR A 235 -8.21 -0.97 -8.57
CA TYR A 235 -8.58 0.44 -8.71
C TYR A 235 -9.77 0.81 -7.82
N THR A 236 -9.46 1.13 -6.56
CA THR A 236 -10.43 1.65 -5.60
C THR A 236 -9.79 2.67 -4.66
N GLU A 237 -10.47 3.78 -4.43
CA GLU A 237 -10.09 4.79 -3.44
C GLU A 237 -10.90 4.67 -2.13
N SER A 238 -11.76 3.64 -2.02
CA SER A 238 -12.70 3.50 -0.91
C SER A 238 -12.17 2.61 0.21
N MET A 239 -11.71 3.22 1.30
CA MET A 239 -11.38 2.48 2.53
C MET A 239 -12.62 1.77 3.14
N GLN A 240 -13.84 2.28 2.90
CA GLN A 240 -15.07 1.61 3.35
C GLN A 240 -15.25 0.26 2.63
N LEU A 241 -14.96 0.20 1.30
CA LEU A 241 -14.96 -1.07 0.57
C LEU A 241 -13.90 -2.04 1.13
N ILE A 242 -12.72 -1.54 1.47
CA ILE A 242 -11.65 -2.35 2.06
C ILE A 242 -12.07 -2.94 3.42
N GLN A 243 -12.71 -2.15 4.29
CA GLN A 243 -13.29 -2.64 5.55
C GLN A 243 -14.36 -3.71 5.30
N GLN A 244 -15.21 -3.52 4.30
CA GLN A 244 -16.24 -4.48 3.93
C GLN A 244 -15.63 -5.81 3.49
N LEU A 245 -14.62 -5.76 2.60
CA LEU A 245 -13.88 -6.95 2.17
C LEU A 245 -13.17 -7.64 3.34
N ALA A 246 -12.55 -6.89 4.26
CA ALA A 246 -11.91 -7.44 5.44
C ALA A 246 -12.91 -8.19 6.33
N VAL A 247 -14.14 -7.66 6.49
CA VAL A 247 -15.20 -8.34 7.26
C VAL A 247 -15.71 -9.58 6.51
N PHE A 248 -16.11 -9.44 5.24
CA PHE A 248 -16.78 -10.51 4.50
C PHE A 248 -15.85 -11.61 3.98
N ARG A 249 -14.58 -11.29 3.70
CA ARG A 249 -13.63 -12.22 3.08
C ARG A 249 -12.53 -12.70 4.05
N MET A 250 -12.17 -11.89 5.04
CA MET A 250 -11.09 -12.21 5.97
C MET A 250 -11.60 -12.52 7.39
N GLY A 251 -12.92 -12.39 7.63
CA GLY A 251 -13.58 -12.71 8.90
C GLY A 251 -13.22 -11.76 10.04
N MET A 252 -12.80 -10.53 9.73
CA MET A 252 -12.62 -9.49 10.74
C MET A 252 -14.00 -9.02 11.27
N THR A 253 -14.07 -8.63 12.52
CA THR A 253 -15.24 -7.92 13.05
C THR A 253 -15.26 -6.47 12.55
N PRO A 254 -16.43 -5.79 12.50
CA PRO A 254 -16.49 -4.36 12.16
C PRO A 254 -15.57 -3.47 13.02
N ALA A 255 -15.44 -3.79 14.31
CA ALA A 255 -14.55 -3.07 15.22
C ALA A 255 -13.06 -3.27 14.87
N GLU A 256 -12.65 -4.51 14.58
CA GLU A 256 -11.28 -4.80 14.15
C GLU A 256 -10.94 -4.12 12.81
N ALA A 257 -11.87 -4.12 11.84
CA ALA A 257 -11.68 -3.44 10.57
C ALA A 257 -11.59 -1.90 10.74
N LEU A 258 -12.37 -1.32 11.65
CA LEU A 258 -12.31 0.09 11.99
C LEU A 258 -10.95 0.46 12.60
N VAL A 259 -10.49 -0.28 13.61
CA VAL A 259 -9.18 -0.07 14.26
C VAL A 259 -8.04 -0.23 13.25
N ALA A 260 -8.12 -1.24 12.38
CA ALA A 260 -7.10 -1.51 11.36
C ALA A 260 -7.02 -0.41 10.30
N SER A 261 -8.11 0.31 10.01
CA SER A 261 -8.14 1.40 9.02
C SER A 261 -7.98 2.80 9.65
N THR A 262 -7.82 2.89 10.95
CA THR A 262 -7.64 4.16 11.68
C THR A 262 -6.31 4.18 12.42
N ILE A 263 -6.29 3.83 13.70
CA ILE A 263 -5.09 3.95 14.54
C ILE A 263 -3.94 3.06 14.05
N ASN A 264 -4.20 1.80 13.70
CA ASN A 264 -3.14 0.91 13.24
C ASN A 264 -2.59 1.37 11.89
N ALA A 265 -3.44 1.83 10.96
CA ALA A 265 -3.01 2.40 9.69
C ALA A 265 -2.17 3.68 9.89
N ALA A 266 -2.52 4.53 10.85
CA ALA A 266 -1.71 5.69 11.20
C ALA A 266 -0.32 5.27 11.69
N PHE A 267 -0.23 4.30 12.60
CA PHE A 267 1.06 3.79 13.08
C PHE A 267 1.89 3.13 11.97
N ALA A 268 1.26 2.43 11.02
CA ALA A 268 1.92 1.80 9.87
C ALA A 268 2.66 2.79 8.95
N ILE A 269 2.31 4.06 9.02
CA ILE A 269 2.97 5.15 8.28
C ILE A 269 3.66 6.16 9.22
N GLY A 270 3.92 5.75 10.47
CA GLY A 270 4.69 6.53 11.44
C GLY A 270 3.96 7.75 12.01
N LYS A 271 2.63 7.77 11.98
CA LYS A 271 1.81 8.83 12.57
C LYS A 271 1.25 8.34 13.91
N THR A 272 1.60 9.02 15.00
CA THR A 272 1.28 8.60 16.37
C THR A 272 0.32 9.55 17.09
N ASP A 273 -0.26 10.50 16.35
CA ASP A 273 -1.08 11.60 16.87
C ASP A 273 -2.51 11.61 16.32
N ARG A 274 -2.94 10.50 15.67
CA ARG A 274 -4.23 10.39 14.98
C ARG A 274 -4.76 8.94 14.95
N GLY A 275 -5.98 8.77 14.48
CA GLY A 275 -6.65 7.46 14.37
C GLY A 275 -7.57 7.13 15.52
N VAL A 276 -7.60 7.96 16.57
CA VAL A 276 -8.58 7.94 17.66
C VAL A 276 -8.99 9.36 18.02
N ILE A 277 -10.18 9.50 18.63
CA ILE A 277 -10.64 10.77 19.21
C ILE A 277 -10.05 10.84 20.62
N SER A 278 -9.01 11.65 20.79
CA SER A 278 -8.33 11.84 22.06
C SER A 278 -7.89 13.30 22.22
N GLU A 279 -7.89 13.81 23.43
CA GLU A 279 -7.44 15.15 23.73
C GLU A 279 -5.96 15.32 23.38
N GLY A 280 -5.61 16.42 22.72
CA GLY A 280 -4.24 16.71 22.25
C GLY A 280 -3.86 16.03 20.94
N TRP A 281 -4.70 15.16 20.38
CA TRP A 281 -4.47 14.50 19.10
C TRP A 281 -4.97 15.35 17.92
N ARG A 282 -4.43 15.07 16.74
CA ARG A 282 -4.83 15.75 15.51
C ARG A 282 -6.30 15.48 15.21
N ALA A 283 -7.07 16.53 14.94
CA ALA A 283 -8.49 16.45 14.63
C ALA A 283 -8.73 16.06 13.17
N ASP A 284 -8.42 14.82 12.83
CA ASP A 284 -8.80 14.19 11.57
C ASP A 284 -10.02 13.30 11.83
N LEU A 285 -11.20 13.76 11.42
CA LEU A 285 -12.49 13.19 11.79
C LEU A 285 -13.39 13.00 10.58
N LEU A 286 -14.26 12.01 10.66
CA LEU A 286 -15.34 11.79 9.69
C LEU A 286 -16.68 11.93 10.37
N ILE A 287 -17.61 12.64 9.73
CA ILE A 287 -19.03 12.60 10.04
C ILE A 287 -19.68 11.68 9.02
N CYS A 288 -20.33 10.63 9.51
CA CYS A 288 -20.96 9.62 8.66
C CYS A 288 -22.47 9.59 8.92
N ASP A 289 -23.25 9.47 7.84
CA ASP A 289 -24.71 9.27 7.91
C ASP A 289 -25.03 7.80 8.18
N ILE A 290 -24.81 7.38 9.42
CA ILE A 290 -25.04 6.03 9.91
C ILE A 290 -25.52 6.04 11.36
N PRO A 291 -26.40 5.13 11.76
CA PRO A 291 -26.84 5.04 13.14
C PRO A 291 -25.78 4.45 14.09
N ASP A 292 -24.80 3.69 13.56
CA ASP A 292 -23.83 2.95 14.33
C ASP A 292 -22.63 2.61 13.41
N TYR A 293 -21.39 2.56 13.96
CA TYR A 293 -20.17 2.30 13.18
C TYR A 293 -20.18 0.96 12.40
N ARG A 294 -20.96 -0.03 12.86
CA ARG A 294 -21.12 -1.33 12.19
C ARG A 294 -21.75 -1.20 10.80
N HIS A 295 -22.51 -0.14 10.55
CA HIS A 295 -23.08 0.16 9.24
C HIS A 295 -22.03 0.45 8.16
N LEU A 296 -20.83 0.92 8.51
CA LEU A 296 -19.73 1.09 7.56
C LEU A 296 -19.40 -0.20 6.80
N THR A 297 -19.59 -1.34 7.45
CA THR A 297 -19.34 -2.66 6.85
C THR A 297 -20.61 -3.40 6.49
N TYR A 298 -21.71 -3.22 7.24
CA TYR A 298 -22.97 -3.91 7.02
C TYR A 298 -23.76 -3.39 5.82
N HIS A 299 -23.85 -2.06 5.66
CA HIS A 299 -24.49 -1.40 4.52
C HIS A 299 -23.43 -1.12 3.45
N PHE A 300 -23.08 -2.17 2.70
CA PHE A 300 -21.96 -2.17 1.78
C PHE A 300 -22.27 -1.50 0.43
N GLY A 301 -21.20 -1.05 -0.27
CA GLY A 301 -21.29 -0.46 -1.60
C GLY A 301 -21.75 1.00 -1.63
N VAL A 302 -21.90 1.64 -0.48
CA VAL A 302 -22.34 3.03 -0.32
C VAL A 302 -21.25 3.84 0.37
N ASN A 303 -21.10 5.11 -0.03
CA ASN A 303 -20.27 6.05 0.70
C ASN A 303 -21.09 6.68 1.82
N HIS A 304 -20.74 6.40 3.05
CA HIS A 304 -21.41 6.92 4.26
C HIS A 304 -20.81 8.23 4.78
N VAL A 305 -19.74 8.72 4.18
CA VAL A 305 -19.07 9.96 4.62
C VAL A 305 -19.88 11.17 4.18
N GLU A 306 -20.38 11.93 5.17
CA GLU A 306 -21.06 13.20 4.95
C GLU A 306 -20.07 14.37 4.98
N LYS A 307 -19.13 14.38 5.93
CA LYS A 307 -18.11 15.41 6.05
C LYS A 307 -16.76 14.83 6.43
N VAL A 308 -15.72 15.42 5.86
CA VAL A 308 -14.33 15.12 6.18
C VAL A 308 -13.72 16.34 6.87
N ILE A 309 -13.09 16.11 8.01
CA ILE A 309 -12.38 17.11 8.79
C ILE A 309 -10.93 16.71 8.86
N ILE A 310 -10.02 17.60 8.44
CA ILE A 310 -8.58 17.37 8.45
C ILE A 310 -7.90 18.50 9.20
N GLY A 311 -7.15 18.17 10.25
CA GLY A 311 -6.49 19.15 11.11
C GLY A 311 -7.47 20.16 11.71
N GLY A 312 -8.73 19.74 11.99
CA GLY A 312 -9.79 20.57 12.53
C GLY A 312 -10.52 21.44 11.51
N LYS A 313 -10.21 21.34 10.21
CA LYS A 313 -10.87 22.08 9.13
C LYS A 313 -11.78 21.15 8.32
N ILE A 314 -13.02 21.60 8.06
CA ILE A 314 -13.93 20.89 7.15
C ILE A 314 -13.36 21.00 5.73
N ILE A 315 -13.24 19.88 5.05
CA ILE A 315 -12.85 19.81 3.64
C ILE A 315 -14.12 19.72 2.82
N ASP A 316 -14.39 20.76 2.05
CA ASP A 316 -15.49 20.77 1.07
C ASP A 316 -15.16 19.79 -0.08
N GLY A 317 -16.07 18.86 -0.33
CA GLY A 317 -15.91 17.75 -1.28
C GLY A 317 -16.17 18.09 -2.75
#